data_85b45a7b2072412a0f00223ad14d1f19
#
_entry.id   85b45a7b2072412a0f00223ad14d1f19
#
_cell.length_a   1.000
_cell.length_b   1.000
_cell.length_c   1.000
_cell.angle_alpha   90.00
_cell.angle_beta   90.00
_cell.angle_gamma   90.00
#
_symmetry.space_group_name_H-M   'P 1'
#
loop_
_entity.id
_entity.type
_entity.pdbx_description
1 polymer ?
#
loop_
_entity_poly.entity_id
_entity_poly.type
_entity_poly.pdbx_seq_one_letter_code
_entity_poly.pdbx_strand_id
1 'polypeptide(L)'
;MKSTWVVAGLACAVVGLGAPNLSRAEEKGNQKKFEQWTKTLADLEKLDTAKIVTQDIEMLRTWISQGQALAASDKGDEVAPIEKKVEAHAEYAKAKIERDAMDKKATEVEASAKQEEEKAKQITDTANSMEKRMQELEAKGL
;
A
#
# COMPACT_ATOMS: atom_id res chain seq x y z
N MET A 1 74.39 -12.09 48.42
CA MET A 1 73.06 -12.67 48.33
C MET A 1 72.28 -11.92 47.25
N LYS A 2 72.16 -12.49 46.08
CA LYS A 2 71.52 -11.91 44.89
C LYS A 2 70.20 -12.63 44.66
N SER A 3 69.10 -11.86 44.78
CA SER A 3 67.74 -12.37 44.53
C SER A 3 67.33 -11.89 43.15
N THR A 4 67.23 -12.86 42.21
CA THR A 4 66.73 -12.65 40.86
C THR A 4 65.22 -12.91 40.84
N TRP A 5 64.46 -11.82 40.56
CA TRP A 5 63.02 -11.93 40.29
C TRP A 5 62.81 -12.22 38.80
N VAL A 6 62.27 -13.36 38.51
CA VAL A 6 61.80 -13.72 37.16
C VAL A 6 60.36 -13.24 37.04
N VAL A 7 60.14 -12.23 36.20
CA VAL A 7 58.80 -11.76 35.84
C VAL A 7 58.33 -12.60 34.66
N ALA A 8 57.44 -13.54 34.92
CA ALA A 8 56.76 -14.31 33.89
C ALA A 8 55.70 -13.41 33.22
N GLY A 9 56.00 -12.95 32.03
CA GLY A 9 55.02 -12.23 31.18
C GLY A 9 53.93 -13.15 30.71
N LEU A 10 52.70 -12.97 31.18
CA LEU A 10 51.51 -13.66 30.68
C LEU A 10 50.99 -12.92 29.43
N ALA A 11 51.33 -13.45 28.24
CA ALA A 11 50.79 -12.95 26.99
C ALA A 11 49.35 -13.46 26.85
N CYS A 12 48.38 -12.60 27.19
CA CYS A 12 46.99 -12.83 26.84
C CYS A 12 46.79 -12.60 25.34
N ALA A 13 46.82 -13.69 24.58
CA ALA A 13 46.35 -13.70 23.21
C ALA A 13 44.80 -13.50 23.24
N VAL A 14 44.37 -12.28 23.07
CA VAL A 14 42.98 -12.00 22.77
C VAL A 14 42.72 -12.46 21.34
N VAL A 15 42.23 -13.70 21.21
CA VAL A 15 41.63 -14.18 19.97
C VAL A 15 40.35 -13.42 19.77
N GLY A 16 40.46 -12.33 19.02
CA GLY A 16 39.29 -11.62 18.50
C GLY A 16 38.53 -12.55 17.57
N LEU A 17 37.57 -13.28 18.12
CA LEU A 17 36.55 -13.95 17.32
C LEU A 17 35.70 -12.82 16.72
N GLY A 18 36.14 -12.34 15.57
CA GLY A 18 35.38 -11.42 14.73
C GLY A 18 34.03 -12.04 14.48
N ALA A 19 32.99 -11.28 14.77
CA ALA A 19 31.62 -11.56 14.41
C ALA A 19 31.29 -10.95 13.02
N PRO A 20 31.80 -11.51 11.89
CA PRO A 20 31.45 -10.98 10.57
C PRO A 20 30.17 -11.60 10.01
N ASN A 21 29.57 -12.59 10.70
CA ASN A 21 28.43 -13.34 10.16
C ASN A 21 27.06 -12.72 10.51
N LEU A 22 26.94 -11.95 11.57
CA LEU A 22 25.67 -11.32 11.97
C LEU A 22 25.34 -10.15 11.06
N SER A 23 26.28 -9.26 10.77
CA SER A 23 26.06 -8.09 9.90
C SER A 23 25.68 -8.53 8.46
N ARG A 24 26.32 -9.56 7.94
CA ARG A 24 26.06 -10.08 6.58
C ARG A 24 24.70 -10.77 6.46
N ALA A 25 24.19 -11.37 7.54
CA ALA A 25 22.85 -11.98 7.54
C ALA A 25 21.76 -10.89 7.60
N GLU A 26 22.00 -9.83 8.36
CA GLU A 26 21.11 -8.67 8.49
C GLU A 26 21.07 -7.86 7.19
N GLU A 27 22.20 -7.62 6.54
CA GLU A 27 22.32 -6.99 5.23
C GLU A 27 21.49 -7.72 4.17
N LYS A 28 21.62 -9.04 4.06
CA LYS A 28 20.82 -9.87 3.14
C LYS A 28 19.33 -9.83 3.47
N GLY A 29 18.98 -9.74 4.76
CA GLY A 29 17.60 -9.59 5.21
C GLY A 29 16.99 -8.28 4.74
N ASN A 30 17.71 -7.19 4.92
CA ASN A 30 17.28 -5.86 4.52
C ASN A 30 17.18 -5.71 3.00
N GLN A 31 18.12 -6.24 2.23
CA GLN A 31 18.04 -6.25 0.77
C GLN A 31 16.77 -6.96 0.27
N LYS A 32 16.46 -8.16 0.80
CA LYS A 32 15.25 -8.91 0.44
C LYS A 32 13.96 -8.13 0.75
N LYS A 33 13.91 -7.40 1.84
CA LYS A 33 12.75 -6.55 2.18
C LYS A 33 12.52 -5.46 1.14
N PHE A 34 13.58 -4.76 0.71
CA PHE A 34 13.44 -3.73 -0.33
C PHE A 34 13.15 -4.29 -1.72
N GLU A 35 13.56 -5.53 -2.01
CA GLU A 35 13.10 -6.24 -3.22
C GLU A 35 11.59 -6.52 -3.16
N GLN A 36 11.05 -6.88 -1.99
CA GLN A 36 9.61 -7.04 -1.79
C GLN A 36 8.87 -5.71 -1.96
N TRP A 37 9.39 -4.62 -1.41
CA TRP A 37 8.82 -3.28 -1.59
C TRP A 37 8.85 -2.82 -3.04
N THR A 38 9.87 -3.19 -3.80
CA THR A 38 9.91 -2.93 -5.25
C THR A 38 8.77 -3.65 -5.99
N LYS A 39 8.44 -4.87 -5.58
CA LYS A 39 7.28 -5.61 -6.13
C LYS A 39 5.96 -4.95 -5.73
N THR A 40 5.82 -4.60 -4.45
CA THR A 40 4.64 -3.88 -3.94
C THR A 40 4.42 -2.57 -4.70
N LEU A 41 5.50 -1.82 -4.96
CA LEU A 41 5.44 -0.60 -5.77
C LEU A 41 4.90 -0.86 -7.18
N ALA A 42 5.43 -1.89 -7.87
CA ALA A 42 4.97 -2.28 -9.19
C ALA A 42 3.48 -2.72 -9.21
N ASP A 43 3.01 -3.32 -8.12
CA ASP A 43 1.60 -3.70 -7.99
C ASP A 43 0.71 -2.46 -7.73
N LEU A 44 1.16 -1.49 -6.93
CA LEU A 44 0.48 -0.21 -6.76
C LEU A 44 0.39 0.58 -8.08
N GLU A 45 1.45 0.58 -8.90
CA GLU A 45 1.45 1.21 -10.23
C GLU A 45 0.40 0.58 -11.15
N LYS A 46 0.22 -0.74 -11.11
CA LYS A 46 -0.81 -1.43 -11.91
C LYS A 46 -2.22 -1.14 -11.41
N LEU A 47 -2.39 -1.01 -10.09
CA LEU A 47 -3.69 -0.70 -9.47
C LEU A 47 -4.10 0.75 -9.72
N ASP A 48 -3.16 1.69 -9.80
CA ASP A 48 -3.41 3.10 -10.00
C ASP A 48 -3.72 3.46 -11.46
N THR A 49 -4.78 2.85 -12.01
CA THR A 49 -5.23 3.13 -13.38
C THR A 49 -5.68 4.58 -13.57
N ALA A 50 -6.15 5.23 -12.52
CA ALA A 50 -6.60 6.61 -12.50
C ALA A 50 -5.49 7.63 -12.25
N LYS A 51 -4.26 7.18 -11.96
CA LYS A 51 -3.07 8.00 -11.67
C LYS A 51 -3.25 8.98 -10.50
N ILE A 52 -4.00 8.56 -9.49
CA ILE A 52 -4.31 9.38 -8.30
C ILE A 52 -3.20 9.38 -7.26
N VAL A 53 -2.29 8.38 -7.30
CA VAL A 53 -1.17 8.25 -6.36
C VAL A 53 0.21 8.35 -7.06
N THR A 54 0.28 8.97 -8.22
CA THR A 54 1.54 9.09 -8.99
C THR A 54 2.67 9.72 -8.16
N GLN A 55 2.38 10.78 -7.40
CA GLN A 55 3.38 11.42 -6.53
C GLN A 55 3.79 10.52 -5.36
N ASP A 56 2.83 9.78 -4.81
CA ASP A 56 3.07 8.83 -3.72
C ASP A 56 3.99 7.70 -4.21
N ILE A 57 3.79 7.21 -5.43
CA ILE A 57 4.61 6.20 -6.11
C ILE A 57 6.05 6.70 -6.31
N GLU A 58 6.24 7.95 -6.77
CA GLU A 58 7.58 8.53 -6.94
C GLU A 58 8.32 8.70 -5.61
N MET A 59 7.62 9.09 -4.54
CA MET A 59 8.21 9.13 -3.21
C MET A 59 8.61 7.75 -2.70
N LEU A 60 7.75 6.74 -2.88
CA LEU A 60 8.05 5.36 -2.53
C LEU A 60 9.27 4.84 -3.29
N ARG A 61 9.36 5.10 -4.60
CA ARG A 61 10.51 4.73 -5.43
C ARG A 61 11.80 5.33 -4.90
N THR A 62 11.77 6.61 -4.51
CA THR A 62 12.92 7.31 -3.94
C THR A 62 13.37 6.68 -2.63
N TRP A 63 12.44 6.41 -1.70
CA TRP A 63 12.78 5.83 -0.40
C TRP A 63 13.22 4.37 -0.50
N ILE A 64 12.61 3.57 -1.39
CA ILE A 64 13.06 2.20 -1.67
C ILE A 64 14.51 2.21 -2.18
N SER A 65 14.83 3.10 -3.13
CA SER A 65 16.20 3.23 -3.64
C SER A 65 17.18 3.69 -2.56
N GLN A 66 16.80 4.65 -1.71
CA GLN A 66 17.60 5.08 -0.58
C GLN A 66 17.83 3.93 0.42
N GLY A 67 16.79 3.17 0.75
CA GLY A 67 16.89 2.02 1.65
C GLY A 67 17.78 0.92 1.10
N GLN A 68 17.71 0.65 -0.21
CA GLN A 68 18.60 -0.31 -0.89
C GLN A 68 20.08 0.15 -0.79
N ALA A 69 20.34 1.44 -1.02
CA ALA A 69 21.69 2.00 -0.91
C ALA A 69 22.23 1.92 0.53
N LEU A 70 21.41 2.19 1.55
CA LEU A 70 21.78 2.07 2.95
C LEU A 70 22.03 0.60 3.33
N ALA A 71 21.18 -0.32 2.88
CA ALA A 71 21.34 -1.75 3.11
C ALA A 71 22.63 -2.30 2.47
N ALA A 72 23.08 -1.71 1.37
CA ALA A 72 24.33 -2.11 0.70
C ALA A 72 25.59 -1.46 1.30
N SER A 73 25.45 -0.45 2.17
CA SER A 73 26.57 0.32 2.73
C SER A 73 26.85 0.06 4.21
N ASP A 74 26.46 -1.10 4.76
CA ASP A 74 26.62 -1.48 6.17
C ASP A 74 26.00 -0.50 7.19
N LYS A 75 25.03 0.33 6.77
CA LYS A 75 24.31 1.27 7.61
C LYS A 75 22.96 0.74 8.07
N GLY A 76 22.97 -0.46 8.67
CA GLY A 76 21.75 -1.16 9.11
C GLY A 76 20.84 -0.33 9.99
N ASP A 77 21.38 0.48 10.88
CA ASP A 77 20.63 1.33 11.80
C ASP A 77 19.80 2.42 11.09
N GLU A 78 20.25 2.87 9.91
CA GLU A 78 19.56 3.88 9.11
C GLU A 78 18.46 3.25 8.21
N VAL A 79 18.44 1.93 8.05
CA VAL A 79 17.48 1.20 7.20
C VAL A 79 16.08 1.17 7.83
N ALA A 80 15.99 0.88 9.11
CA ALA A 80 14.70 0.71 9.79
C ALA A 80 13.77 1.94 9.73
N PRO A 81 14.26 3.18 9.89
CA PRO A 81 13.43 4.38 9.68
C PRO A 81 12.91 4.54 8.26
N ILE A 82 13.71 4.16 7.25
CA ILE A 82 13.29 4.22 5.84
C ILE A 82 12.23 3.14 5.56
N GLU A 83 12.44 1.92 6.04
CA GLU A 83 11.47 0.83 5.90
C GLU A 83 10.09 1.23 6.44
N LYS A 84 10.02 1.81 7.65
CA LYS A 84 8.76 2.30 8.24
C LYS A 84 8.08 3.37 7.40
N LYS A 85 8.86 4.27 6.78
CA LYS A 85 8.31 5.29 5.88
C LYS A 85 7.72 4.65 4.62
N VAL A 86 8.44 3.70 4.03
CA VAL A 86 7.97 2.97 2.84
C VAL A 86 6.69 2.22 3.16
N GLU A 87 6.65 1.48 4.26
CA GLU A 87 5.47 0.73 4.71
C GLU A 87 4.25 1.63 4.88
N ALA A 88 4.36 2.64 5.73
CA ALA A 88 3.25 3.56 6.02
C ALA A 88 2.74 4.28 4.76
N HIS A 89 3.64 4.66 3.87
CA HIS A 89 3.26 5.38 2.66
C HIS A 89 2.68 4.46 1.58
N ALA A 90 3.13 3.21 1.50
CA ALA A 90 2.55 2.20 0.62
C ALA A 90 1.12 1.85 1.05
N GLU A 91 0.87 1.71 2.36
CA GLU A 91 -0.49 1.52 2.89
C GLU A 91 -1.39 2.72 2.61
N TYR A 92 -0.88 3.93 2.80
CA TYR A 92 -1.61 5.17 2.46
C TYR A 92 -1.97 5.21 0.98
N ALA A 93 -1.03 4.96 0.07
CA ALA A 93 -1.27 4.96 -1.37
C ALA A 93 -2.32 3.92 -1.76
N LYS A 94 -2.24 2.71 -1.18
CA LYS A 94 -3.22 1.65 -1.39
C LYS A 94 -4.62 2.07 -0.93
N ALA A 95 -4.74 2.60 0.27
CA ALA A 95 -6.03 3.07 0.81
C ALA A 95 -6.65 4.17 -0.06
N LYS A 96 -5.83 5.06 -0.62
CA LYS A 96 -6.27 6.13 -1.54
C LYS A 96 -6.83 5.57 -2.85
N ILE A 97 -6.18 4.54 -3.43
CA ILE A 97 -6.67 3.83 -4.63
C ILE A 97 -8.00 3.12 -4.32
N GLU A 98 -8.08 2.40 -3.20
CA GLU A 98 -9.28 1.68 -2.79
C GLU A 98 -10.45 2.64 -2.56
N ARG A 99 -10.20 3.79 -1.93
CA ARG A 99 -11.20 4.83 -1.72
C ARG A 99 -11.74 5.37 -3.04
N ASP A 100 -10.87 5.73 -3.99
CA ASP A 100 -11.30 6.21 -5.32
C ASP A 100 -12.16 5.17 -6.04
N ALA A 101 -11.79 3.89 -5.96
CA ALA A 101 -12.58 2.81 -6.54
C ALA A 101 -13.96 2.67 -5.88
N MET A 102 -14.05 2.86 -4.55
CA MET A 102 -15.33 2.85 -3.83
C MET A 102 -16.19 4.07 -4.18
N ASP A 103 -15.61 5.26 -4.26
CA ASP A 103 -16.31 6.49 -4.62
C ASP A 103 -16.89 6.41 -6.04
N LYS A 104 -16.16 5.82 -6.99
CA LYS A 104 -16.65 5.54 -8.35
C LYS A 104 -17.83 4.57 -8.35
N LYS A 105 -17.70 3.46 -7.62
CA LYS A 105 -18.81 2.49 -7.46
C LYS A 105 -20.04 3.13 -6.84
N ALA A 106 -19.88 3.94 -5.81
CA ALA A 106 -20.99 4.64 -5.18
C ALA A 106 -21.72 5.55 -6.18
N THR A 107 -20.95 6.28 -6.99
CA THR A 107 -21.49 7.15 -8.05
C THR A 107 -22.26 6.35 -9.11
N GLU A 108 -21.73 5.20 -9.54
CA GLU A 108 -22.41 4.31 -10.50
C GLU A 108 -23.72 3.74 -9.94
N VAL A 109 -23.73 3.31 -8.68
CA VAL A 109 -24.93 2.81 -8.01
C VAL A 109 -25.97 3.90 -7.86
N GLU A 110 -25.56 5.11 -7.47
CA GLU A 110 -26.47 6.25 -7.37
C GLU A 110 -27.09 6.62 -8.72
N ALA A 111 -26.30 6.63 -9.79
CA ALA A 111 -26.82 6.89 -11.14
C ALA A 111 -27.82 5.81 -11.59
N SER A 112 -27.51 4.53 -11.30
CA SER A 112 -28.42 3.41 -11.59
C SER A 112 -29.73 3.51 -10.80
N ALA A 113 -29.66 3.84 -9.51
CA ALA A 113 -30.83 4.01 -8.67
C ALA A 113 -31.74 5.14 -9.19
N LYS A 114 -31.18 6.27 -9.60
CA LYS A 114 -31.95 7.36 -10.22
C LYS A 114 -32.66 6.93 -11.51
N GLN A 115 -31.98 6.14 -12.35
CA GLN A 115 -32.61 5.61 -13.57
C GLN A 115 -33.79 4.67 -13.26
N GLU A 116 -33.66 3.82 -12.25
CA GLU A 116 -34.75 2.91 -11.85
C GLU A 116 -35.93 3.70 -11.23
N GLU A 117 -35.63 4.74 -10.46
CA GLU A 117 -36.65 5.62 -9.92
C GLU A 117 -37.46 6.36 -11.04
N GLU A 118 -36.76 6.86 -12.07
CA GLU A 118 -37.41 7.47 -13.24
C GLU A 118 -38.26 6.47 -13.99
N LYS A 119 -37.81 5.23 -14.21
CA LYS A 119 -38.62 4.18 -14.83
C LYS A 119 -39.84 3.83 -14.00
N ALA A 120 -39.70 3.70 -12.70
CA ALA A 120 -40.82 3.44 -11.79
C ALA A 120 -41.87 4.54 -11.86
N LYS A 121 -41.43 5.82 -11.90
CA LYS A 121 -42.32 6.97 -12.07
C LYS A 121 -43.07 6.93 -13.41
N GLN A 122 -42.39 6.65 -14.51
CA GLN A 122 -43.02 6.52 -15.83
C GLN A 122 -44.06 5.39 -15.87
N ILE A 123 -43.78 4.25 -15.23
CA ILE A 123 -44.76 3.14 -15.13
C ILE A 123 -45.99 3.60 -14.33
N THR A 124 -45.77 4.28 -13.21
CA THR A 124 -46.86 4.81 -12.38
C THR A 124 -47.72 5.79 -13.15
N ASP A 125 -47.13 6.75 -13.86
CA ASP A 125 -47.82 7.73 -14.66
C ASP A 125 -48.61 7.09 -15.81
N THR A 126 -48.05 6.05 -16.42
CA THR A 126 -48.72 5.25 -17.46
C THR A 126 -49.92 4.50 -16.90
N ALA A 127 -49.74 3.85 -15.73
CA ALA A 127 -50.84 3.12 -15.08
C ALA A 127 -52.01 4.09 -14.71
N ASN A 128 -51.72 5.24 -14.12
CA ASN A 128 -52.70 6.27 -13.80
C ASN A 128 -53.44 6.80 -15.05
N SER A 129 -52.73 6.91 -16.17
CA SER A 129 -53.33 7.33 -17.44
C SER A 129 -54.24 6.24 -18.02
N MET A 130 -53.88 4.98 -17.92
CA MET A 130 -54.73 3.87 -18.34
C MET A 130 -55.97 3.75 -17.47
N GLU A 131 -55.84 3.90 -16.16
CA GLU A 131 -56.98 3.86 -15.25
C GLU A 131 -57.98 4.98 -15.56
N LYS A 132 -57.54 6.22 -15.78
CA LYS A 132 -58.42 7.30 -16.22
C LYS A 132 -59.17 6.97 -17.54
N ARG A 133 -58.44 6.38 -18.49
CA ARG A 133 -59.06 5.96 -19.77
C ARG A 133 -60.10 4.87 -19.59
N MET A 134 -59.85 3.92 -18.71
CA MET A 134 -60.85 2.88 -18.39
C MET A 134 -62.10 3.49 -17.78
N GLN A 135 -61.97 4.40 -16.79
CA GLN A 135 -63.11 5.10 -16.18
C GLN A 135 -63.92 5.90 -17.22
N GLU A 136 -63.21 6.54 -18.18
CA GLU A 136 -63.91 7.29 -19.26
C GLU A 136 -64.67 6.36 -20.21
N LEU A 137 -64.14 5.17 -20.49
CA LEU A 137 -64.85 4.17 -21.34
C LEU A 137 -66.03 3.58 -20.61
N GLU A 138 -65.90 3.22 -19.35
CA GLU A 138 -67.00 2.74 -18.51
C GLU A 138 -68.13 3.77 -18.41
N ALA A 139 -67.80 5.05 -18.23
CA ALA A 139 -68.78 6.14 -18.20
C ALA A 139 -69.53 6.35 -19.53
N LYS A 140 -68.91 5.94 -20.65
CA LYS A 140 -69.52 5.99 -21.99
C LYS A 140 -70.31 4.74 -22.33
N GLY A 141 -70.35 3.73 -21.44
CA GLY A 141 -71.10 2.49 -21.66
C GLY A 141 -70.50 1.57 -22.72
N LEU A 142 -69.15 1.68 -22.89
CA LEU A 142 -68.40 0.88 -23.83
C LEU A 142 -67.58 -0.19 -23.07
#